data_2f8c1dd6247a211dc38f63031ba56820
#
_entry.id   2f8c1dd6247a211dc38f63031ba56820
#
_cell.length_a   1.000
_cell.length_b   1.000
_cell.length_c   1.000
_cell.angle_alpha   90.00
_cell.angle_beta   90.00
_cell.angle_gamma   90.00
#
_symmetry.space_group_name_H-M   'P 1'
#
loop_
_entity.id
_entity.type
_entity.pdbx_description
1 polymer ?
#
loop_
_entity_poly.entity_id
_entity_poly.type
_entity_poly.pdbx_seq_one_letter_code
_entity_poly.pdbx_strand_id
1 'polypeptide(L)'
;PTELLFNAAAEEEYMEDPQETEKIEEALLAQGYFSLAVPMPYEWQDYMRTYCEEYGCPYPLALAVAQTESNFDMDAVGASGEVGIMQLNPGPGSSYHAEIQAATGLDPTTTSGNIAGGCYKLGLYLAKYGNVEKAAMAYNMGEGGARSAWDSGITSTDYSKAVKEAMETWECTVNAWGGV
;
A
#
# COMPACT_ATOMS: atom_id res chain seq x y z
N PRO A 1 48.86 -19.54 -1.49
CA PRO A 1 47.47 -19.52 -1.97
C PRO A 1 46.58 -19.97 -0.82
N THR A 2 45.91 -19.00 -0.23
CA THR A 2 45.06 -19.23 0.93
C THR A 2 43.63 -19.41 0.40
N GLU A 3 43.18 -20.64 0.43
CA GLU A 3 41.80 -20.98 0.17
C GLU A 3 40.90 -20.29 1.21
N LEU A 4 40.12 -19.33 0.76
CA LEU A 4 38.97 -18.84 1.49
C LEU A 4 37.91 -19.97 1.49
N LEU A 5 37.91 -20.74 2.56
CA LEU A 5 36.78 -21.60 2.91
C LEU A 5 35.60 -20.68 3.20
N PHE A 6 34.76 -20.50 2.20
CA PHE A 6 33.39 -20.04 2.42
C PHE A 6 32.67 -21.13 3.22
N ASN A 7 32.54 -20.86 4.50
CA ASN A 7 31.76 -21.67 5.39
C ASN A 7 30.28 -21.46 4.98
N ALA A 8 29.75 -22.36 4.18
CA ALA A 8 28.34 -22.55 4.04
C ALA A 8 27.83 -23.22 5.33
N ALA A 9 27.87 -22.47 6.42
CA ALA A 9 27.33 -22.86 7.69
C ALA A 9 26.03 -22.08 7.88
N ALA A 10 24.95 -22.85 7.70
CA ALA A 10 23.66 -22.62 8.31
C ALA A 10 23.00 -21.26 7.95
N GLU A 11 22.26 -21.24 6.84
CA GLU A 11 20.92 -20.73 6.93
C GLU A 11 20.22 -21.64 7.98
N GLU A 12 20.40 -21.33 9.25
CA GLU A 12 19.43 -21.71 10.26
C GLU A 12 18.16 -20.99 9.79
N GLU A 13 17.28 -21.75 9.16
CA GLU A 13 15.87 -21.43 9.02
C GLU A 13 15.41 -21.06 10.41
N TYR A 14 15.30 -19.76 10.67
CA TYR A 14 14.80 -19.23 11.94
C TYR A 14 13.33 -19.65 11.95
N MET A 15 13.08 -20.87 12.45
CA MET A 15 11.74 -21.37 12.72
C MET A 15 11.25 -20.50 13.88
N GLU A 16 10.54 -19.43 13.56
CA GLU A 16 9.81 -18.64 14.54
C GLU A 16 8.95 -19.61 15.37
N ASP A 17 9.11 -19.61 16.68
CA ASP A 17 8.28 -20.41 17.57
C ASP A 17 6.83 -19.93 17.38
N PRO A 18 5.90 -20.78 16.88
CA PRO A 18 4.52 -20.38 16.64
C PRO A 18 3.84 -19.77 17.88
N GLN A 19 4.24 -20.16 19.08
CA GLN A 19 3.71 -19.60 20.31
C GLN A 19 4.26 -18.20 20.62
N GLU A 20 5.48 -17.91 20.20
CA GLU A 20 6.07 -16.57 20.33
C GLU A 20 5.44 -15.61 19.32
N THR A 21 5.26 -16.05 18.08
CA THR A 21 4.57 -15.28 17.04
C THR A 21 3.14 -14.93 17.46
N GLU A 22 2.36 -15.90 17.97
CA GLU A 22 1.00 -15.67 18.47
C GLU A 22 0.96 -14.61 19.59
N LYS A 23 1.90 -14.67 20.53
CA LYS A 23 1.99 -13.66 21.61
C LYS A 23 2.35 -12.27 21.12
N ILE A 24 3.20 -12.17 20.10
CA ILE A 24 3.57 -10.90 19.49
C ILE A 24 2.35 -10.31 18.76
N GLU A 25 1.64 -11.11 17.99
CA GLU A 25 0.41 -10.68 17.30
C GLU A 25 -0.67 -10.23 18.29
N GLU A 26 -0.90 -10.97 19.37
CA GLU A 26 -1.82 -10.58 20.43
C GLU A 26 -1.41 -9.25 21.08
N ALA A 27 -0.11 -9.04 21.32
CA ALA A 27 0.39 -7.81 21.90
C ALA A 27 0.24 -6.63 20.92
N LEU A 28 0.52 -6.82 19.63
CA LEU A 28 0.35 -5.80 18.59
C LEU A 28 -1.13 -5.47 18.36
N LEU A 29 -2.01 -6.48 18.45
CA LEU A 29 -3.45 -6.28 18.39
C LEU A 29 -3.94 -5.47 19.60
N ALA A 30 -3.48 -5.80 20.80
CA ALA A 30 -3.83 -5.10 22.04
C ALA A 30 -3.34 -3.66 22.07
N GLN A 31 -2.23 -3.35 21.39
CA GLN A 31 -1.70 -2.00 21.19
C GLN A 31 -2.37 -1.24 20.03
N GLY A 32 -3.26 -1.91 19.26
CA GLY A 32 -3.93 -1.33 18.12
C GLY A 32 -3.06 -1.19 16.87
N TYR A 33 -1.91 -1.84 16.82
CA TYR A 33 -1.09 -1.90 15.60
C TYR A 33 -1.81 -2.68 14.50
N PHE A 34 -2.42 -3.83 14.83
CA PHE A 34 -3.32 -4.53 13.96
C PHE A 34 -4.78 -4.25 14.32
N SER A 35 -5.69 -4.43 13.36
CA SER A 35 -7.12 -4.28 13.58
C SER A 35 -7.89 -5.42 12.92
N LEU A 36 -8.76 -6.07 13.69
CA LEU A 36 -9.71 -7.09 13.17
C LEU A 36 -10.76 -6.49 12.22
N ALA A 37 -10.95 -5.17 12.25
CA ALA A 37 -11.85 -4.48 11.34
C ALA A 37 -11.26 -4.31 9.92
N VAL A 38 -9.94 -4.43 9.78
CA VAL A 38 -9.27 -4.38 8.48
C VAL A 38 -9.30 -5.79 7.86
N PRO A 39 -9.96 -6.00 6.71
CA PRO A 39 -10.12 -7.35 6.13
C PRO A 39 -8.87 -7.80 5.36
N MET A 40 -7.73 -7.74 6.03
CA MET A 40 -6.43 -8.19 5.53
C MET A 40 -5.73 -9.03 6.60
N PRO A 41 -4.92 -10.04 6.21
CA PRO A 41 -4.00 -10.71 7.13
C PRO A 41 -3.10 -9.70 7.85
N TYR A 42 -2.65 -10.02 9.06
CA TYR A 42 -1.77 -9.13 9.85
C TYR A 42 -0.48 -8.81 9.12
N GLU A 43 0.12 -9.77 8.43
CA GLU A 43 1.28 -9.57 7.57
C GLU A 43 1.06 -8.46 6.52
N TRP A 44 -0.10 -8.41 5.89
CA TRP A 44 -0.41 -7.36 4.90
C TRP A 44 -0.68 -6.01 5.56
N GLN A 45 -1.29 -6.00 6.74
CA GLN A 45 -1.44 -4.78 7.54
C GLN A 45 -0.07 -4.23 7.94
N ASP A 46 0.88 -5.10 8.31
CA ASP A 46 2.25 -4.74 8.63
C ASP A 46 2.98 -4.15 7.41
N TYR A 47 2.91 -4.81 6.25
CA TYR A 47 3.44 -4.26 5.00
C TYR A 47 2.88 -2.86 4.72
N MET A 48 1.56 -2.71 4.81
CA MET A 48 0.93 -1.42 4.49
C MET A 48 1.33 -0.33 5.49
N ARG A 49 1.40 -0.61 6.78
CA ARG A 49 1.86 0.35 7.78
C ARG A 49 3.31 0.75 7.57
N THR A 50 4.19 -0.23 7.36
CA THR A 50 5.61 -0.01 7.10
C THR A 50 5.83 0.89 5.87
N TYR A 51 5.18 0.56 4.75
CA TYR A 51 5.34 1.35 3.54
C TYR A 51 4.60 2.70 3.58
N CYS A 52 3.53 2.81 4.34
CA CYS A 52 2.91 4.10 4.61
C CYS A 52 3.85 5.04 5.35
N GLU A 53 4.56 4.54 6.35
CA GLU A 53 5.58 5.32 7.08
C GLU A 53 6.76 5.68 6.16
N GLU A 54 7.27 4.71 5.40
CA GLU A 54 8.41 4.90 4.49
C GLU A 54 8.15 5.96 3.42
N TYR A 55 6.94 5.94 2.81
CA TYR A 55 6.63 6.83 1.69
C TYR A 55 5.76 8.04 2.07
N GLY A 56 5.48 8.24 3.36
CA GLY A 56 4.69 9.38 3.83
C GLY A 56 3.22 9.33 3.39
N CYS A 57 2.67 8.14 3.22
CA CYS A 57 1.26 7.92 2.92
C CYS A 57 0.49 7.68 4.22
N PRO A 58 -0.58 8.42 4.53
CA PRO A 58 -1.43 8.10 5.68
C PRO A 58 -2.02 6.69 5.56
N TYR A 59 -1.88 5.86 6.59
CA TYR A 59 -2.41 4.50 6.60
C TYR A 59 -3.91 4.41 6.28
N PRO A 60 -4.79 5.30 6.83
CA PRO A 60 -6.20 5.34 6.44
C PRO A 60 -6.43 5.61 4.95
N LEU A 61 -5.57 6.41 4.31
CA LEU A 61 -5.65 6.66 2.86
C LEU A 61 -5.30 5.41 2.05
N ALA A 62 -4.26 4.69 2.44
CA ALA A 62 -3.89 3.43 1.79
C ALA A 62 -5.01 2.38 1.92
N LEU A 63 -5.63 2.25 3.10
CA LEU A 63 -6.80 1.39 3.32
C LEU A 63 -7.99 1.80 2.44
N ALA A 64 -8.28 3.09 2.36
CA ALA A 64 -9.37 3.61 1.54
C ALA A 64 -9.18 3.30 0.05
N VAL A 65 -7.96 3.43 -0.45
CA VAL A 65 -7.64 3.08 -1.84
C VAL A 65 -7.73 1.57 -2.05
N ALA A 66 -7.15 0.74 -1.18
CA ALA A 66 -7.26 -0.72 -1.28
C ALA A 66 -8.72 -1.20 -1.27
N GLN A 67 -9.56 -0.60 -0.43
CA GLN A 67 -11.00 -0.87 -0.41
C GLN A 67 -11.68 -0.47 -1.72
N THR A 68 -11.39 0.72 -2.24
CA THR A 68 -12.04 1.26 -3.44
C THR A 68 -11.59 0.53 -4.70
N GLU A 69 -10.33 0.13 -4.79
CA GLU A 69 -9.73 -0.52 -5.96
C GLU A 69 -10.12 -2.00 -6.09
N SER A 70 -10.04 -2.75 -5.01
CA SER A 70 -10.18 -4.20 -5.04
C SER A 70 -11.07 -4.79 -3.95
N ASN A 71 -11.55 -3.97 -3.01
CA ASN A 71 -12.14 -4.45 -1.77
C ASN A 71 -11.20 -5.41 -1.02
N PHE A 72 -9.89 -5.08 -0.98
CA PHE A 72 -8.82 -5.84 -0.37
C PHE A 72 -8.51 -7.20 -1.02
N ASP A 73 -8.89 -7.40 -2.28
CA ASP A 73 -8.60 -8.62 -3.03
C ASP A 73 -7.24 -8.53 -3.71
N MET A 74 -6.28 -9.36 -3.27
CA MET A 74 -4.94 -9.42 -3.85
C MET A 74 -4.92 -10.06 -5.24
N ASP A 75 -5.89 -10.91 -5.55
CA ASP A 75 -6.00 -11.61 -6.83
C ASP A 75 -6.80 -10.81 -7.87
N ALA A 76 -7.27 -9.61 -7.50
CA ALA A 76 -8.05 -8.77 -8.39
C ALA A 76 -7.24 -8.36 -9.63
N VAL A 77 -7.89 -8.47 -10.79
CA VAL A 77 -7.35 -8.03 -12.09
C VAL A 77 -8.35 -7.10 -12.76
N GLY A 78 -7.93 -5.86 -13.00
CA GLY A 78 -8.74 -4.83 -13.66
C GLY A 78 -8.82 -5.01 -15.17
N ALA A 79 -9.71 -4.24 -15.80
CA ALA A 79 -10.00 -4.35 -17.23
C ALA A 79 -8.81 -3.93 -18.12
N SER A 80 -7.92 -3.07 -17.65
CA SER A 80 -6.71 -2.64 -18.36
C SER A 80 -5.45 -3.40 -17.91
N GLY A 81 -5.63 -4.48 -17.13
CA GLY A 81 -4.54 -5.31 -16.60
C GLY A 81 -3.96 -4.79 -15.28
N GLU A 82 -4.66 -3.93 -14.57
CA GLU A 82 -4.33 -3.55 -13.21
C GLU A 82 -4.33 -4.81 -12.33
N VAL A 83 -3.40 -4.89 -11.38
CA VAL A 83 -3.25 -6.08 -10.53
C VAL A 83 -3.23 -5.77 -9.05
N GLY A 84 -3.72 -6.72 -8.28
CA GLY A 84 -3.57 -6.80 -6.84
C GLY A 84 -4.43 -5.85 -6.04
N ILE A 85 -4.18 -5.85 -4.74
CA ILE A 85 -4.97 -5.12 -3.74
C ILE A 85 -5.01 -3.61 -4.00
N MET A 86 -3.94 -3.05 -4.57
CA MET A 86 -3.82 -1.63 -4.89
C MET A 86 -4.09 -1.32 -6.37
N GLN A 87 -4.48 -2.32 -7.18
CA GLN A 87 -4.79 -2.21 -8.61
C GLN A 87 -3.74 -1.39 -9.39
N LEU A 88 -2.48 -1.84 -9.30
CA LEU A 88 -1.39 -1.17 -9.99
C LEU A 88 -1.44 -1.46 -11.50
N ASN A 89 -1.58 -0.40 -12.30
CA ASN A 89 -1.55 -0.51 -13.74
C ASN A 89 -0.13 -0.80 -14.23
N PRO A 90 0.08 -1.84 -15.07
CA PRO A 90 1.40 -2.16 -15.59
C PRO A 90 1.96 -1.06 -16.53
N GLY A 91 1.09 -0.30 -17.18
CA GLY A 91 1.47 0.66 -18.20
C GLY A 91 1.92 0.01 -19.50
N PRO A 92 2.21 0.81 -20.53
CA PRO A 92 2.68 0.32 -21.81
C PRO A 92 3.98 -0.48 -21.66
N GLY A 93 3.99 -1.75 -22.08
CA GLY A 93 5.15 -2.62 -21.95
C GLY A 93 5.66 -2.78 -20.51
N SER A 94 4.75 -2.74 -19.53
CA SER A 94 5.04 -2.81 -18.08
C SER A 94 5.93 -1.66 -17.56
N SER A 95 5.93 -0.51 -18.23
CA SER A 95 6.78 0.63 -17.86
C SER A 95 6.46 1.20 -16.47
N TYR A 96 5.17 1.21 -16.06
CA TYR A 96 4.78 1.71 -14.74
C TYR A 96 5.16 0.75 -13.63
N HIS A 97 5.07 -0.58 -13.85
CA HIS A 97 5.59 -1.56 -12.91
C HIS A 97 7.12 -1.46 -12.77
N ALA A 98 7.84 -1.24 -13.87
CA ALA A 98 9.29 -1.04 -13.84
C ALA A 98 9.67 0.24 -13.07
N GLU A 99 8.91 1.33 -13.20
CA GLU A 99 9.10 2.55 -12.41
C GLU A 99 8.91 2.30 -10.91
N ILE A 100 7.82 1.61 -10.54
CA ILE A 100 7.52 1.25 -9.15
C ILE A 100 8.62 0.35 -8.59
N GLN A 101 9.03 -0.69 -9.33
CA GLN A 101 10.10 -1.60 -8.92
C GLN A 101 11.43 -0.86 -8.74
N ALA A 102 11.75 0.08 -9.61
CA ALA A 102 12.95 0.90 -9.47
C ALA A 102 12.91 1.80 -8.22
N ALA A 103 11.72 2.30 -7.85
CA ALA A 103 11.53 3.16 -6.69
C ALA A 103 11.47 2.40 -5.37
N THR A 104 10.83 1.22 -5.35
CA THR A 104 10.58 0.45 -4.12
C THR A 104 11.55 -0.71 -3.92
N GLY A 105 12.23 -1.14 -4.97
CA GLY A 105 13.07 -2.37 -4.96
C GLY A 105 12.25 -3.67 -5.02
N LEU A 106 10.91 -3.60 -5.10
CA LEU A 106 9.99 -4.73 -5.00
C LEU A 106 9.20 -4.95 -6.30
N ASP A 107 8.87 -6.20 -6.59
CA ASP A 107 8.03 -6.56 -7.74
C ASP A 107 6.56 -6.19 -7.46
N PRO A 108 5.94 -5.27 -8.24
CA PRO A 108 4.57 -4.84 -8.03
C PRO A 108 3.50 -5.91 -8.20
N THR A 109 3.86 -7.08 -8.71
CA THR A 109 2.96 -8.23 -8.88
C THR A 109 2.90 -9.14 -7.65
N THR A 110 3.82 -8.96 -6.70
CA THR A 110 3.80 -9.65 -5.40
C THR A 110 2.95 -8.87 -4.39
N THR A 111 2.48 -9.53 -3.34
CA THR A 111 1.68 -8.87 -2.30
C THR A 111 2.41 -7.69 -1.67
N SER A 112 3.63 -7.92 -1.18
CA SER A 112 4.44 -6.86 -0.57
C SER A 112 4.75 -5.73 -1.55
N GLY A 113 5.16 -6.06 -2.78
CA GLY A 113 5.48 -5.06 -3.81
C GLY A 113 4.26 -4.30 -4.33
N ASN A 114 3.08 -4.92 -4.35
CA ASN A 114 1.83 -4.26 -4.72
C ASN A 114 1.43 -3.22 -3.67
N ILE A 115 1.46 -3.60 -2.40
CA ILE A 115 1.19 -2.69 -1.28
C ILE A 115 2.22 -1.54 -1.25
N ALA A 116 3.51 -1.87 -1.35
CA ALA A 116 4.57 -0.87 -1.38
C ALA A 116 4.40 0.13 -2.54
N GLY A 117 4.12 -0.38 -3.75
CA GLY A 117 3.90 0.45 -4.92
C GLY A 117 2.70 1.39 -4.80
N GLY A 118 1.61 0.91 -4.22
CA GLY A 118 0.43 1.73 -3.94
C GLY A 118 0.74 2.84 -2.92
N CYS A 119 1.37 2.50 -1.79
CA CYS A 119 1.79 3.47 -0.77
C CYS A 119 2.78 4.50 -1.34
N TYR A 120 3.75 4.06 -2.14
CA TYR A 120 4.70 4.94 -2.83
C TYR A 120 3.99 5.96 -3.74
N LYS A 121 3.08 5.50 -4.62
CA LYS A 121 2.34 6.38 -5.52
C LYS A 121 1.46 7.38 -4.76
N LEU A 122 0.74 6.92 -3.74
CA LEU A 122 -0.10 7.79 -2.92
C LEU A 122 0.71 8.83 -2.17
N GLY A 123 1.82 8.44 -1.52
CA GLY A 123 2.72 9.34 -0.83
C GLY A 123 3.31 10.38 -1.77
N LEU A 124 3.77 9.97 -2.96
CA LEU A 124 4.29 10.86 -3.99
C LEU A 124 3.26 11.91 -4.41
N TYR A 125 2.02 11.49 -4.71
CA TYR A 125 0.97 12.40 -5.16
C TYR A 125 0.47 13.31 -4.02
N LEU A 126 0.40 12.78 -2.79
CA LEU A 126 0.02 13.59 -1.63
C LEU A 126 1.06 14.67 -1.33
N ALA A 127 2.35 14.31 -1.35
CA ALA A 127 3.43 15.28 -1.20
C ALA A 127 3.42 16.36 -2.29
N LYS A 128 3.10 15.96 -3.53
CA LYS A 128 3.10 16.86 -4.68
C LYS A 128 1.90 17.81 -4.71
N TYR A 129 0.72 17.34 -4.32
CA TYR A 129 -0.53 18.10 -4.50
C TYR A 129 -1.12 18.63 -3.17
N GLY A 130 -0.66 18.11 -2.02
CA GLY A 130 -1.10 18.55 -0.69
C GLY A 130 -2.59 18.35 -0.42
N ASN A 131 -3.26 17.48 -1.19
CA ASN A 131 -4.71 17.30 -1.13
C ASN A 131 -5.08 15.85 -1.47
N VAL A 132 -5.86 15.21 -0.62
CA VAL A 132 -6.26 13.79 -0.75
C VAL A 132 -7.06 13.54 -2.03
N GLU A 133 -8.03 14.40 -2.35
CA GLU A 133 -8.85 14.19 -3.57
C GLU A 133 -8.00 14.33 -4.83
N LYS A 134 -7.04 15.27 -4.87
CA LYS A 134 -6.12 15.39 -5.99
C LYS A 134 -5.16 14.22 -6.10
N ALA A 135 -4.65 13.73 -4.96
CA ALA A 135 -3.81 12.52 -4.94
C ALA A 135 -4.58 11.29 -5.44
N ALA A 136 -5.83 11.11 -5.00
CA ALA A 136 -6.72 10.05 -5.45
C ALA A 136 -7.05 10.16 -6.95
N MET A 137 -7.32 11.37 -7.47
CA MET A 137 -7.51 11.58 -8.91
C MET A 137 -6.27 11.20 -9.71
N ALA A 138 -5.07 11.63 -9.26
CA ALA A 138 -3.81 11.28 -9.93
C ALA A 138 -3.52 9.78 -9.87
N TYR A 139 -3.90 9.11 -8.78
CA TYR A 139 -3.79 7.66 -8.65
C TYR A 139 -4.68 6.93 -9.66
N ASN A 140 -5.95 7.28 -9.73
CA ASN A 140 -6.95 6.59 -10.55
C ASN A 140 -6.77 6.83 -12.06
N MET A 141 -6.60 8.09 -12.49
CA MET A 141 -6.57 8.44 -13.92
C MET A 141 -5.18 8.78 -14.45
N GLY A 142 -4.16 8.57 -13.64
CA GLY A 142 -2.80 9.02 -13.94
C GLY A 142 -2.64 10.54 -13.82
N GLU A 143 -1.42 10.99 -13.66
CA GLU A 143 -1.10 12.40 -13.45
C GLU A 143 -1.52 13.29 -14.62
N GLY A 144 -1.36 12.81 -15.85
CA GLY A 144 -1.77 13.54 -17.05
C GLY A 144 -3.28 13.74 -17.14
N GLY A 145 -4.05 12.69 -16.84
CA GLY A 145 -5.51 12.74 -16.81
C GLY A 145 -6.02 13.68 -15.71
N ALA A 146 -5.46 13.58 -14.52
CA ALA A 146 -5.82 14.44 -13.40
C ALA A 146 -5.55 15.93 -13.70
N ARG A 147 -4.40 16.26 -14.26
CA ARG A 147 -4.08 17.64 -14.65
C ARG A 147 -5.07 18.18 -15.68
N SER A 148 -5.38 17.40 -16.72
CA SER A 148 -6.37 17.80 -17.73
C SER A 148 -7.76 18.04 -17.12
N ALA A 149 -8.16 17.22 -16.14
CA ALA A 149 -9.40 17.42 -15.41
C ALA A 149 -9.38 18.74 -14.60
N TRP A 150 -8.30 19.00 -13.87
CA TRP A 150 -8.16 20.24 -13.08
C TRP A 150 -8.13 21.49 -13.95
N ASP A 151 -7.44 21.44 -15.09
CA ASP A 151 -7.41 22.55 -16.07
C ASP A 151 -8.81 22.82 -16.65
N SER A 152 -9.66 21.81 -16.68
CA SER A 152 -11.08 21.91 -17.07
C SER A 152 -12.01 22.29 -15.92
N GLY A 153 -11.48 22.58 -14.73
CA GLY A 153 -12.25 22.97 -13.56
C GLY A 153 -12.84 21.80 -12.75
N ILE A 154 -12.52 20.55 -13.10
CA ILE A 154 -12.96 19.35 -12.37
C ILE A 154 -11.96 19.09 -11.25
N THR A 155 -12.32 19.43 -10.00
CA THR A 155 -11.43 19.31 -8.84
C THR A 155 -11.67 18.04 -8.01
N SER A 156 -12.74 17.30 -8.29
CA SER A 156 -13.06 16.00 -7.66
C SER A 156 -13.82 15.12 -8.64
N THR A 157 -13.73 13.81 -8.43
CA THR A 157 -14.46 12.76 -9.17
C THR A 157 -15.23 11.89 -8.19
N ASP A 158 -16.12 11.03 -8.67
CA ASP A 158 -16.82 10.08 -7.81
C ASP A 158 -15.81 9.14 -7.10
N TYR A 159 -14.75 8.74 -7.81
CA TYR A 159 -13.66 7.96 -7.22
C TYR A 159 -12.97 8.72 -6.07
N SER A 160 -12.54 9.96 -6.31
CA SER A 160 -11.80 10.72 -5.29
C SER A 160 -12.65 11.05 -4.06
N LYS A 161 -13.96 11.24 -4.25
CA LYS A 161 -14.93 11.40 -3.14
C LYS A 161 -15.08 10.11 -2.35
N ALA A 162 -15.25 8.97 -3.04
CA ALA A 162 -15.37 7.67 -2.39
C ALA A 162 -14.11 7.34 -1.56
N VAL A 163 -12.91 7.59 -2.11
CA VAL A 163 -11.65 7.42 -1.37
C VAL A 163 -11.60 8.31 -0.12
N LYS A 164 -12.01 9.57 -0.23
CA LYS A 164 -12.01 10.49 0.90
C LYS A 164 -12.99 10.04 2.00
N GLU A 165 -14.21 9.68 1.64
CA GLU A 165 -15.22 9.17 2.58
C GLU A 165 -14.76 7.86 3.27
N ALA A 166 -14.16 6.95 2.51
CA ALA A 166 -13.59 5.74 3.05
C ALA A 166 -12.41 6.04 3.99
N MET A 167 -11.53 6.98 3.63
CA MET A 167 -10.42 7.41 4.48
C MET A 167 -10.92 7.94 5.83
N GLU A 168 -11.93 8.82 5.83
CA GLU A 168 -12.52 9.36 7.06
C GLU A 168 -13.11 8.25 7.95
N THR A 169 -13.70 7.22 7.33
CA THR A 169 -14.21 6.04 8.04
C THR A 169 -13.07 5.22 8.65
N TRP A 170 -11.98 5.00 7.89
CA TRP A 170 -10.81 4.28 8.38
C TRP A 170 -10.07 5.06 9.47
N GLU A 171 -9.99 6.39 9.38
CA GLU A 171 -9.43 7.24 10.46
C GLU A 171 -10.14 6.98 11.78
N CYS A 172 -11.48 6.94 11.79
CA CYS A 172 -12.23 6.60 12.99
C CYS A 172 -11.98 5.16 13.48
N THR A 173 -11.73 4.24 12.55
CA THR A 173 -11.58 2.81 12.88
C THR A 173 -10.18 2.47 13.41
N VAL A 174 -9.12 3.03 12.80
CA VAL A 174 -7.74 2.67 13.12
C VAL A 174 -7.02 3.67 14.02
N ASN A 175 -7.46 4.95 14.09
CA ASN A 175 -6.92 5.97 14.98
C ASN A 175 -7.57 5.97 16.37
N ALA A 176 -8.62 5.21 16.59
CA ALA A 176 -9.13 4.96 17.95
C ALA A 176 -8.05 4.37 18.87
N TRP A 177 -6.89 3.97 18.31
CA TRP A 177 -5.76 3.32 18.99
C TRP A 177 -4.45 4.12 18.92
N GLY A 178 -4.38 5.21 18.15
CA GLY A 178 -3.15 5.97 17.87
C GLY A 178 -3.09 7.31 18.57
N GLY A 179 -3.69 7.47 19.72
CA GLY A 179 -3.53 8.65 20.55
C GLY A 179 -2.28 8.55 21.44
N VAL A 180 -1.11 8.90 20.91
CA VAL A 180 0.00 9.49 21.70
C VAL A 180 0.65 10.56 20.84
#